data_08cfcbd0be4459b41aaca8ae86959a02
#
_entry.id   08cfcbd0be4459b41aaca8ae86959a02
#
_cell.length_a   1.000
_cell.length_b   1.000
_cell.length_c   1.000
_cell.angle_alpha   90.00
_cell.angle_beta   90.00
_cell.angle_gamma   90.00
#
_symmetry.space_group_name_H-M   'P 1'
#
loop_
_entity.id
_entity.type
_entity.pdbx_description
1 polymer ?
#
loop_
_entity_poly.entity_id
_entity_poly.type
_entity_poly.pdbx_seq_one_letter_code
_entity_poly.pdbx_strand_id
1 'polypeptide(L)'
;MRRIEIVAPDALHIATEGPIGHIVRHYCLVRKISFTTSYMTRFPEYVWARLPVPLSWTYALLRRFHAAAAVTMVSTRSLIEELGNRGFAHLAMWTRGVDTDLFSPERAAAIDLPRPIVVSVGRLAVEKNLAAFLALDLPGSKVVIGEGPQAVELQRRFPNAHFLGQLEGETLAAHLAAADVFVFPT
;
A
#
# COMPACT_ATOMS: atom_id res chain seq x y z
N MET A 1 -24.61 10.20 1.96
CA MET A 1 -25.51 9.64 2.96
C MET A 1 -26.69 8.95 2.33
N ARG A 2 -27.45 9.60 1.42
CA ARG A 2 -28.60 8.99 0.71
C ARG A 2 -28.30 7.61 0.08
N ARG A 3 -27.07 7.38 -0.41
CA ARG A 3 -26.67 6.06 -0.95
C ARG A 3 -26.60 4.96 0.11
N ILE A 4 -26.11 5.25 1.31
CA ILE A 4 -26.06 4.28 2.42
C ILE A 4 -27.48 3.87 2.83
N GLU A 5 -28.41 4.82 2.87
CA GLU A 5 -29.82 4.55 3.21
C GLU A 5 -30.52 3.70 2.13
N ILE A 6 -30.19 3.93 0.86
CA ILE A 6 -30.77 3.14 -0.26
C ILE A 6 -30.23 1.72 -0.29
N VAL A 7 -28.90 1.55 -0.07
CA VAL A 7 -28.25 0.23 -0.09
C VAL A 7 -28.58 -0.58 1.15
N ALA A 8 -28.84 0.09 2.29
CA ALA A 8 -29.10 -0.53 3.60
C ALA A 8 -28.11 -1.67 3.92
N PRO A 9 -26.80 -1.39 3.97
CA PRO A 9 -25.78 -2.44 4.12
C PRO A 9 -25.83 -3.07 5.51
N ASP A 10 -25.55 -4.36 5.61
CA ASP A 10 -25.45 -5.11 6.87
C ASP A 10 -24.22 -4.69 7.69
N ALA A 11 -23.16 -4.22 7.03
CA ALA A 11 -21.92 -3.76 7.66
C ALA A 11 -21.36 -2.53 6.95
N LEU A 12 -20.74 -1.63 7.74
CA LEU A 12 -20.05 -0.46 7.23
C LEU A 12 -18.56 -0.51 7.56
N HIS A 13 -17.74 -0.34 6.52
CA HIS A 13 -16.31 -0.21 6.67
C HIS A 13 -15.82 1.13 6.11
N ILE A 14 -15.04 1.88 6.88
CA ILE A 14 -14.46 3.15 6.47
C ILE A 14 -12.97 2.93 6.21
N ALA A 15 -12.62 2.84 4.94
CA ALA A 15 -11.25 2.50 4.50
C ALA A 15 -10.31 3.71 4.41
N THR A 16 -10.76 4.92 4.75
CA THR A 16 -9.95 6.14 4.63
C THR A 16 -10.27 7.15 5.71
N GLU A 17 -9.25 7.83 6.22
CA GLU A 17 -9.34 8.94 7.16
C GLU A 17 -9.55 10.30 6.46
N GLY A 18 -9.72 10.30 5.15
CA GLY A 18 -9.97 11.50 4.36
C GLY A 18 -11.36 12.12 4.60
N PRO A 19 -11.69 13.22 3.91
CA PRO A 19 -12.95 13.97 4.12
C PRO A 19 -14.20 13.09 4.03
N ILE A 20 -14.24 12.17 3.06
CA ILE A 20 -15.38 11.24 2.92
C ILE A 20 -15.48 10.31 4.13
N GLY A 21 -14.35 9.79 4.63
CA GLY A 21 -14.32 8.96 5.83
C GLY A 21 -14.86 9.69 7.06
N HIS A 22 -14.48 10.96 7.26
CA HIS A 22 -15.01 11.80 8.33
C HIS A 22 -16.52 12.01 8.23
N ILE A 23 -17.05 12.23 7.03
CA ILE A 23 -18.48 12.41 6.78
C ILE A 23 -19.24 11.11 7.10
N VAL A 24 -18.75 9.96 6.62
CA VAL A 24 -19.39 8.66 6.90
C VAL A 24 -19.32 8.34 8.39
N ARG A 25 -18.16 8.57 9.03
CA ARG A 25 -18.00 8.41 10.48
C ARG A 25 -19.02 9.23 11.28
N HIS A 26 -19.18 10.53 10.94
CA HIS A 26 -20.15 11.39 11.58
C HIS A 26 -21.58 10.85 11.42
N TYR A 27 -21.94 10.44 10.22
CA TYR A 27 -23.24 9.82 9.94
C TYR A 27 -23.48 8.57 10.81
N CYS A 28 -22.49 7.67 10.90
CA CYS A 28 -22.59 6.47 11.72
C CYS A 28 -22.78 6.81 13.20
N LEU A 29 -22.04 7.79 13.73
CA LEU A 29 -22.15 8.22 15.13
C LEU A 29 -23.52 8.80 15.45
N VAL A 30 -24.05 9.69 14.59
CA VAL A 30 -25.38 10.30 14.78
C VAL A 30 -26.49 9.25 14.73
N ARG A 31 -26.37 8.28 13.83
CA ARG A 31 -27.37 7.20 13.65
C ARG A 31 -27.13 5.98 14.55
N LYS A 32 -26.06 6.00 15.39
CA LYS A 32 -25.64 4.86 16.23
C LYS A 32 -25.41 3.57 15.44
N ILE A 33 -24.89 3.71 14.22
CA ILE A 33 -24.53 2.57 13.36
C ILE A 33 -23.10 2.14 13.71
N SER A 34 -22.91 0.85 14.02
CA SER A 34 -21.59 0.28 14.20
C SER A 34 -20.82 0.26 12.88
N PHE A 35 -19.53 0.56 12.93
CA PHE A 35 -18.65 0.53 11.76
C PHE A 35 -17.25 0.07 12.12
N THR A 36 -16.54 -0.41 11.15
CA THR A 36 -15.11 -0.74 11.25
C THR A 36 -14.27 0.25 10.44
N THR A 37 -12.98 0.32 10.77
CA THR A 37 -12.02 1.13 10.01
C THR A 37 -10.78 0.32 9.66
N SER A 38 -9.96 0.82 8.76
CA SER A 38 -8.62 0.25 8.51
C SER A 38 -7.55 1.33 8.55
N TYR A 39 -6.43 1.03 9.21
CA TYR A 39 -5.22 1.84 9.17
C TYR A 39 -4.30 1.26 8.08
N MET A 40 -4.32 1.87 6.89
CA MET A 40 -3.66 1.32 5.70
C MET A 40 -2.44 2.14 5.26
N THR A 41 -2.37 3.38 5.69
CA THR A 41 -1.32 4.32 5.26
C THR A 41 -0.71 4.97 6.49
N ARG A 42 0.60 5.10 6.52
CA ARG A 42 1.32 5.89 7.53
C ARG A 42 1.13 7.38 7.26
N PHE A 43 -0.12 7.81 7.36
CA PHE A 43 -0.53 9.18 7.05
C PHE A 43 0.20 10.24 7.89
N PRO A 44 0.50 10.03 9.18
CA PRO A 44 1.27 10.99 9.98
C PRO A 44 2.66 11.25 9.40
N GLU A 45 3.39 10.21 9.02
CA GLU A 45 4.72 10.32 8.43
C GLU A 45 4.67 10.99 7.06
N TYR A 46 3.64 10.68 6.28
CA TYR A 46 3.40 11.31 4.98
C TYR A 46 3.14 12.82 5.10
N VAL A 47 2.34 13.23 6.08
CA VAL A 47 2.06 14.65 6.37
C VAL A 47 3.31 15.33 6.89
N TRP A 48 4.02 14.73 7.84
CA TRP A 48 5.23 15.29 8.41
C TRP A 48 6.34 15.53 7.38
N ALA A 49 6.48 14.62 6.43
CA ALA A 49 7.46 14.76 5.34
C ALA A 49 7.16 15.94 4.38
N ARG A 50 5.95 16.50 4.40
CA ARG A 50 5.50 17.56 3.48
C ARG A 50 5.13 18.87 4.16
N LEU A 51 4.75 18.79 5.43
CA LEU A 51 4.26 19.93 6.20
C LEU A 51 4.89 19.91 7.60
N PRO A 52 5.23 21.06 8.18
CA PRO A 52 5.83 21.16 9.51
C PRO A 52 4.78 20.93 10.63
N VAL A 53 4.05 19.82 10.54
CA VAL A 53 3.04 19.42 11.53
C VAL A 53 3.62 18.36 12.43
N PRO A 54 3.60 18.54 13.78
CA PRO A 54 4.11 17.54 14.71
C PRO A 54 3.41 16.17 14.55
N LEU A 55 4.18 15.10 14.49
CA LEU A 55 3.67 13.72 14.40
C LEU A 55 2.65 13.39 15.50
N SER A 56 2.87 13.91 16.72
CA SER A 56 1.96 13.71 17.85
C SER A 56 0.54 14.21 17.59
N TRP A 57 0.40 15.32 16.87
CA TRP A 57 -0.91 15.90 16.55
C TRP A 57 -1.64 15.07 15.49
N THR A 58 -0.93 14.66 14.46
CA THR A 58 -1.50 13.83 13.40
C THR A 58 -1.92 12.46 13.94
N TYR A 59 -1.10 11.85 14.81
CA TYR A 59 -1.47 10.62 15.51
C TYR A 59 -2.66 10.81 16.46
N ALA A 60 -2.73 11.92 17.19
CA ALA A 60 -3.88 12.21 18.05
C ALA A 60 -5.19 12.35 17.26
N LEU A 61 -5.13 13.00 16.09
CA LEU A 61 -6.27 13.13 15.19
C LEU A 61 -6.74 11.76 14.68
N LEU A 62 -5.80 10.92 14.19
CA LEU A 62 -6.12 9.58 13.71
C LEU A 62 -6.64 8.68 14.82
N ARG A 63 -6.02 8.72 16.00
CA ARG A 63 -6.52 7.98 17.17
C ARG A 63 -7.96 8.36 17.48
N ARG A 64 -8.30 9.66 17.47
CA ARG A 64 -9.69 10.12 17.67
C ARG A 64 -10.63 9.64 16.57
N PHE A 65 -10.14 9.54 15.34
CA PHE A 65 -10.93 9.02 14.22
C PHE A 65 -11.26 7.55 14.43
N HIS A 66 -10.28 6.72 14.73
CA HIS A 66 -10.41 5.27 14.87
C HIS A 66 -11.08 4.85 16.20
N ALA A 67 -10.93 5.62 17.27
CA ALA A 67 -11.46 5.27 18.59
C ALA A 67 -12.97 5.01 18.64
N ALA A 68 -13.74 5.53 17.67
CA ALA A 68 -15.17 5.31 17.59
C ALA A 68 -15.57 4.06 16.77
N ALA A 69 -14.61 3.40 16.14
CA ALA A 69 -14.86 2.17 15.40
C ALA A 69 -14.96 0.97 16.34
N ALA A 70 -15.81 0.01 15.99
CA ALA A 70 -15.88 -1.25 16.71
C ALA A 70 -14.56 -2.02 16.62
N VAL A 71 -13.92 -1.96 15.44
CA VAL A 71 -12.59 -2.55 15.18
C VAL A 71 -11.84 -1.67 14.19
N THR A 72 -10.54 -1.49 14.44
CA THR A 72 -9.58 -0.92 13.47
C THR A 72 -8.69 -2.03 12.92
N MET A 73 -8.81 -2.30 11.64
CA MET A 73 -8.04 -3.33 10.95
C MET A 73 -6.64 -2.84 10.60
N VAL A 74 -5.63 -3.65 10.89
CA VAL A 74 -4.20 -3.33 10.71
C VAL A 74 -3.49 -4.49 10.03
N SER A 75 -2.57 -4.20 9.12
CA SER A 75 -1.99 -5.19 8.22
C SER A 75 -0.90 -6.09 8.84
N THR A 76 -0.20 -5.65 9.90
CA THR A 76 0.92 -6.38 10.51
C THR A 76 0.91 -6.32 12.03
N ARG A 77 1.52 -7.33 12.68
CA ARG A 77 1.66 -7.35 14.15
C ARG A 77 2.50 -6.19 14.66
N SER A 78 3.61 -5.87 14.00
CA SER A 78 4.48 -4.75 14.39
C SER A 78 3.74 -3.41 14.38
N LEU A 79 2.84 -3.22 13.39
CA LEU A 79 2.03 -2.01 13.33
C LEU A 79 0.93 -1.99 14.41
N ILE A 80 0.36 -3.14 14.79
CA ILE A 80 -0.56 -3.24 15.93
C ILE A 80 0.15 -2.82 17.23
N GLU A 81 1.36 -3.33 17.47
CA GLU A 81 2.17 -2.97 18.64
C GLU A 81 2.51 -1.47 18.66
N GLU A 82 2.97 -0.94 17.51
CA GLU A 82 3.27 0.49 17.37
C GLU A 82 2.05 1.37 17.67
N LEU A 83 0.90 1.07 17.05
CA LEU A 83 -0.33 1.83 17.26
C LEU A 83 -0.87 1.67 18.68
N GLY A 84 -0.78 0.47 19.26
CA GLY A 84 -1.12 0.21 20.66
C GLY A 84 -0.30 1.07 21.62
N ASN A 85 1.02 1.15 21.41
CA ASN A 85 1.92 2.02 22.20
C ASN A 85 1.59 3.51 22.03
N ARG A 86 0.93 3.89 20.92
CA ARG A 86 0.41 5.25 20.69
C ARG A 86 -1.01 5.46 21.20
N GLY A 87 -1.58 4.48 21.90
CA GLY A 87 -2.90 4.54 22.54
C GLY A 87 -4.09 4.31 21.60
N PHE A 88 -3.89 3.64 20.46
CA PHE A 88 -5.00 3.14 19.65
C PHE A 88 -5.61 1.91 20.32
N ALA A 89 -6.93 1.79 20.27
CA ALA A 89 -7.69 0.68 20.83
C ALA A 89 -8.41 -0.11 19.73
N HIS A 90 -8.95 -1.28 20.10
CA HIS A 90 -9.76 -2.13 19.23
C HIS A 90 -9.03 -2.53 17.92
N LEU A 91 -7.72 -2.77 18.01
CA LEU A 91 -6.90 -3.18 16.88
C LEU A 91 -7.07 -4.68 16.60
N ALA A 92 -7.27 -5.03 15.33
CA ALA A 92 -7.29 -6.40 14.87
C ALA A 92 -6.44 -6.58 13.62
N MET A 93 -5.75 -7.71 13.53
CA MET A 93 -4.97 -8.02 12.35
C MET A 93 -5.88 -8.38 11.18
N TRP A 94 -5.65 -7.76 10.05
CA TRP A 94 -6.29 -8.07 8.79
C TRP A 94 -5.24 -8.15 7.68
N THR A 95 -4.83 -9.35 7.37
CA THR A 95 -3.95 -9.63 6.25
C THR A 95 -4.77 -9.58 4.96
N ARG A 96 -4.24 -8.89 3.95
CA ARG A 96 -4.82 -8.96 2.62
C ARG A 96 -4.56 -10.36 2.05
N GLY A 97 -5.59 -10.95 1.46
CA GLY A 97 -5.44 -12.16 0.68
C GLY A 97 -4.65 -11.92 -0.61
N VAL A 98 -4.02 -12.96 -1.11
CA VAL A 98 -3.45 -13.05 -2.45
C VAL A 98 -4.01 -14.28 -3.12
N ASP A 99 -4.26 -14.20 -4.41
CA ASP A 99 -4.65 -15.35 -5.23
C ASP A 99 -3.40 -16.22 -5.46
N THR A 100 -3.29 -17.30 -4.68
CA THR A 100 -2.14 -18.22 -4.74
C THR A 100 -2.16 -19.14 -5.95
N ASP A 101 -3.30 -19.29 -6.61
CA ASP A 101 -3.41 -20.03 -7.86
C ASP A 101 -2.89 -19.17 -9.04
N LEU A 102 -3.13 -17.87 -8.96
CA LEU A 102 -2.61 -16.91 -9.93
C LEU A 102 -1.11 -16.64 -9.71
N PHE A 103 -0.71 -16.34 -8.48
CA PHE A 103 0.70 -16.04 -8.13
C PHE A 103 1.42 -17.30 -7.67
N SER A 104 1.72 -18.19 -8.63
CA SER A 104 2.43 -19.44 -8.41
C SER A 104 3.78 -19.44 -9.15
N PRO A 105 4.87 -19.96 -8.55
CA PRO A 105 6.17 -20.13 -9.21
C PRO A 105 6.10 -20.93 -10.50
N GLU A 106 5.12 -21.83 -10.63
CA GLU A 106 4.91 -22.71 -11.79
C GLU A 106 4.49 -21.93 -13.06
N ARG A 107 4.06 -20.68 -12.89
CA ARG A 107 3.60 -19.80 -13.98
C ARG A 107 4.69 -18.89 -14.54
N ALA A 108 5.95 -19.19 -14.29
CA ALA A 108 7.07 -18.36 -14.73
C ALA A 108 7.05 -18.13 -16.25
N ALA A 109 7.10 -16.84 -16.66
CA ALA A 109 7.27 -16.48 -18.06
C ALA A 109 8.68 -16.81 -18.54
N ALA A 110 8.82 -17.08 -19.83
CA ALA A 110 10.15 -17.10 -20.45
C ALA A 110 10.60 -15.64 -20.62
N ILE A 111 11.57 -15.21 -19.82
CA ILE A 111 12.20 -13.90 -19.94
C ILE A 111 13.64 -14.09 -20.44
N ASP A 112 13.92 -13.59 -21.62
CA ASP A 112 15.27 -13.65 -22.23
C ASP A 112 16.11 -12.45 -21.75
N LEU A 113 16.53 -12.50 -20.48
CA LEU A 113 17.39 -11.51 -19.85
C LEU A 113 18.49 -12.21 -19.06
N PRO A 114 19.69 -11.60 -18.97
CA PRO A 114 20.76 -12.09 -18.10
C PRO A 114 20.33 -12.25 -16.65
N ARG A 115 20.64 -13.41 -16.06
CA ARG A 115 20.31 -13.71 -14.65
C ARG A 115 21.45 -13.30 -13.71
N PRO A 116 21.18 -13.01 -12.44
CA PRO A 116 19.83 -13.00 -11.82
C PRO A 116 18.93 -11.85 -12.30
N ILE A 117 17.63 -12.12 -12.40
CA ILE A 117 16.61 -11.11 -12.70
C ILE A 117 16.12 -10.54 -11.38
N VAL A 118 16.40 -9.27 -11.16
CA VAL A 118 16.00 -8.53 -9.96
C VAL A 118 14.81 -7.61 -10.31
N VAL A 119 13.63 -7.90 -9.75
CA VAL A 119 12.40 -7.19 -10.09
C VAL A 119 11.92 -6.27 -8.97
N SER A 120 11.40 -5.11 -9.33
CA SER A 120 10.62 -4.25 -8.46
C SER A 120 9.27 -3.93 -9.10
N VAL A 121 8.18 -4.04 -8.34
CA VAL A 121 6.82 -3.79 -8.82
C VAL A 121 6.16 -2.70 -7.98
N GLY A 122 5.57 -1.72 -8.64
CA GLY A 122 4.80 -0.69 -7.97
C GLY A 122 4.77 0.65 -8.70
N ARG A 123 4.11 1.62 -8.06
CA ARG A 123 4.05 2.98 -8.61
C ARG A 123 5.44 3.62 -8.65
N LEU A 124 5.82 4.19 -9.79
CA LEU A 124 7.09 4.88 -9.95
C LEU A 124 6.98 6.32 -9.40
N ALA A 125 7.16 6.44 -8.08
CA ALA A 125 7.02 7.68 -7.34
C ALA A 125 8.13 7.83 -6.29
N VAL A 126 8.37 9.07 -5.84
CA VAL A 126 9.48 9.43 -4.95
C VAL A 126 9.50 8.57 -3.68
N GLU A 127 8.34 8.33 -3.09
CA GLU A 127 8.18 7.51 -1.88
C GLU A 127 8.55 6.03 -2.07
N LYS A 128 8.71 5.57 -3.30
CA LYS A 128 9.13 4.19 -3.64
C LYS A 128 10.64 4.03 -3.77
N ASN A 129 11.38 5.12 -3.73
CA ASN A 129 12.84 5.14 -3.71
C ASN A 129 13.53 4.21 -4.74
N LEU A 130 12.91 4.04 -5.92
CA LEU A 130 13.42 3.16 -6.97
C LEU A 130 14.82 3.55 -7.46
N ALA A 131 15.17 4.83 -7.38
CA ALA A 131 16.50 5.30 -7.74
C ALA A 131 17.61 4.65 -6.91
N ALA A 132 17.38 4.37 -5.62
CA ALA A 132 18.34 3.68 -4.77
C ALA A 132 18.55 2.23 -5.23
N PHE A 133 17.49 1.51 -5.57
CA PHE A 133 17.58 0.16 -6.14
C PHE A 133 18.33 0.15 -7.47
N LEU A 134 17.96 1.06 -8.38
CA LEU A 134 18.51 1.11 -9.72
C LEU A 134 20.00 1.52 -9.74
N ALA A 135 20.45 2.28 -8.74
CA ALA A 135 21.84 2.70 -8.58
C ALA A 135 22.77 1.61 -8.04
N LEU A 136 22.22 0.51 -7.50
CA LEU A 136 23.06 -0.59 -7.02
C LEU A 136 23.82 -1.23 -8.19
N ASP A 137 25.09 -1.58 -7.97
CA ASP A 137 25.86 -2.39 -8.91
C ASP A 137 25.56 -3.87 -8.63
N LEU A 138 24.65 -4.45 -9.42
CA LEU A 138 24.20 -5.83 -9.28
C LEU A 138 24.45 -6.58 -10.59
N PRO A 139 24.87 -7.86 -10.51
CA PRO A 139 24.91 -8.71 -11.69
C PRO A 139 23.51 -8.97 -12.25
N GLY A 140 23.44 -9.35 -13.53
CA GLY A 140 22.19 -9.71 -14.17
C GLY A 140 21.36 -8.51 -14.61
N SER A 141 20.03 -8.64 -14.52
CA SER A 141 19.09 -7.66 -15.08
C SER A 141 18.20 -7.06 -14.03
N LYS A 142 18.04 -5.73 -14.08
CA LYS A 142 17.08 -4.99 -13.24
C LYS A 142 15.80 -4.75 -14.03
N VAL A 143 14.68 -5.20 -13.52
CA VAL A 143 13.35 -5.07 -14.12
C VAL A 143 12.45 -4.24 -13.23
N VAL A 144 11.75 -3.27 -13.81
CA VAL A 144 10.80 -2.41 -13.12
C VAL A 144 9.44 -2.55 -13.78
N ILE A 145 8.44 -2.92 -13.00
CA ILE A 145 7.06 -3.09 -13.44
C ILE A 145 6.19 -2.04 -12.74
N GLY A 146 5.48 -1.24 -13.53
CA GLY A 146 4.58 -0.22 -13.05
C GLY A 146 4.75 1.11 -13.78
N GLU A 147 3.92 2.07 -13.40
CA GLU A 147 3.91 3.41 -13.95
C GLU A 147 3.90 4.47 -12.85
N GLY A 148 4.19 5.71 -13.21
CA GLY A 148 4.13 6.82 -12.27
C GLY A 148 4.92 8.06 -12.71
N PRO A 149 4.85 9.13 -11.92
CA PRO A 149 5.42 10.43 -12.29
C PRO A 149 6.94 10.41 -12.50
N GLN A 150 7.65 9.45 -11.93
CA GLN A 150 9.11 9.34 -12.10
C GLN A 150 9.54 8.45 -13.29
N ALA A 151 8.61 7.85 -14.04
CA ALA A 151 8.94 6.88 -15.10
C ALA A 151 9.96 7.43 -16.10
N VAL A 152 9.70 8.58 -16.69
CA VAL A 152 10.56 9.22 -17.70
C VAL A 152 11.95 9.56 -17.16
N GLU A 153 12.00 10.08 -15.94
CA GLU A 153 13.28 10.43 -15.29
C GLU A 153 14.12 9.19 -15.00
N LEU A 154 13.50 8.14 -14.43
CA LEU A 154 14.19 6.90 -14.11
C LEU A 154 14.68 6.18 -15.35
N GLN A 155 13.90 6.10 -16.42
CA GLN A 155 14.31 5.51 -17.70
C GLN A 155 15.51 6.25 -18.30
N ARG A 156 15.50 7.58 -18.27
CA ARG A 156 16.61 8.38 -18.75
C ARG A 156 17.89 8.19 -17.93
N ARG A 157 17.74 8.11 -16.60
CA ARG A 157 18.86 7.99 -15.65
C ARG A 157 19.46 6.60 -15.60
N PHE A 158 18.65 5.59 -15.84
CA PHE A 158 19.04 4.18 -15.77
C PHE A 158 18.67 3.42 -17.05
N PRO A 159 19.33 3.73 -18.18
CA PRO A 159 18.97 3.18 -19.49
C PRO A 159 19.20 1.67 -19.61
N ASN A 160 20.02 1.09 -18.73
CA ASN A 160 20.29 -0.35 -18.70
C ASN A 160 19.24 -1.15 -17.90
N ALA A 161 18.28 -0.50 -17.27
CA ALA A 161 17.18 -1.17 -16.57
C ALA A 161 16.00 -1.37 -17.53
N HIS A 162 15.29 -2.49 -17.37
CA HIS A 162 14.14 -2.86 -18.19
C HIS A 162 12.85 -2.36 -17.55
N PHE A 163 12.20 -1.39 -18.16
CA PHE A 163 10.92 -0.85 -17.70
C PHE A 163 9.78 -1.45 -18.54
N LEU A 164 8.93 -2.28 -17.94
CA LEU A 164 7.88 -3.01 -18.64
C LEU A 164 6.52 -2.29 -18.61
N GLY A 165 6.43 -1.12 -17.96
CA GLY A 165 5.15 -0.44 -17.76
C GLY A 165 4.27 -1.16 -16.75
N GLN A 166 2.97 -0.86 -16.76
CA GLN A 166 2.00 -1.51 -15.89
C GLN A 166 1.63 -2.88 -16.43
N LEU A 167 1.77 -3.91 -15.59
CA LEU A 167 1.32 -5.28 -15.86
C LEU A 167 0.29 -5.68 -14.80
N GLU A 168 -0.67 -6.51 -15.18
CA GLU A 168 -1.76 -6.97 -14.32
C GLU A 168 -2.05 -8.47 -14.54
N GLY A 169 -2.79 -9.06 -13.60
CA GLY A 169 -3.28 -10.43 -13.71
C GLY A 169 -2.19 -11.47 -14.02
N GLU A 170 -2.46 -12.33 -14.98
CA GLU A 170 -1.56 -13.43 -15.36
C GLU A 170 -0.20 -12.95 -15.87
N THR A 171 -0.17 -11.84 -16.60
CA THR A 171 1.08 -11.27 -17.12
C THR A 171 2.01 -10.81 -15.98
N LEU A 172 1.44 -10.12 -14.97
CA LEU A 172 2.20 -9.73 -13.79
C LEU A 172 2.69 -10.96 -13.02
N ALA A 173 1.82 -11.92 -12.77
CA ALA A 173 2.13 -13.13 -12.04
C ALA A 173 3.27 -13.93 -12.71
N ALA A 174 3.22 -14.07 -14.03
CA ALA A 174 4.23 -14.77 -14.81
C ALA A 174 5.62 -14.08 -14.77
N HIS A 175 5.64 -12.74 -14.81
CA HIS A 175 6.90 -11.99 -14.70
C HIS A 175 7.49 -12.05 -13.28
N LEU A 176 6.63 -12.01 -12.24
CA LEU A 176 7.08 -12.18 -10.85
C LEU A 176 7.64 -13.58 -10.61
N ALA A 177 6.97 -14.62 -11.11
CA ALA A 177 7.44 -16.00 -10.99
C ALA A 177 8.78 -16.25 -11.72
N ALA A 178 9.05 -15.51 -12.79
CA ALA A 178 10.30 -15.62 -13.56
C ALA A 178 11.49 -14.89 -12.90
N ALA A 179 11.25 -14.01 -11.94
CA ALA A 179 12.29 -13.25 -11.26
C ALA A 179 13.03 -14.10 -10.20
N ASP A 180 14.32 -13.85 -10.03
CA ASP A 180 15.13 -14.50 -9.01
C ASP A 180 15.06 -13.76 -7.66
N VAL A 181 14.91 -12.42 -7.71
CA VAL A 181 14.88 -11.55 -6.52
C VAL A 181 13.82 -10.48 -6.68
N PHE A 182 12.98 -10.31 -5.65
CA PHE A 182 12.05 -9.18 -5.55
C PHE A 182 12.63 -8.11 -4.62
N VAL A 183 12.67 -6.86 -5.08
CA VAL A 183 13.17 -5.71 -4.33
C VAL A 183 12.06 -4.68 -4.10
N PHE A 184 11.90 -4.29 -2.84
CA PHE A 184 10.94 -3.27 -2.43
C PHE A 184 11.68 -2.18 -1.62
N PRO A 185 12.18 -1.11 -2.26
CA PRO A 185 13.14 -0.18 -1.67
C PRO A 185 12.51 0.95 -0.85
N THR A 186 11.33 0.77 -0.27
CA THR A 186 10.64 1.76 0.57
C THR A 186 11.09 1.74 2.03
#